data_0af6fe84b5cd1e9226a30cad34ccfca2
#
_entry.id   0af6fe84b5cd1e9226a30cad34ccfca2
#
_cell.length_a   1.000
_cell.length_b   1.000
_cell.length_c   1.000
_cell.angle_alpha   90.00
_cell.angle_beta   90.00
_cell.angle_gamma   90.00
#
_symmetry.space_group_name_H-M   'P 1'
#
loop_
_entity.id
_entity.type
_entity.pdbx_description
1 polymer ?
#
loop_
_entity_poly.entity_id
_entity_poly.type
_entity_poly.pdbx_seq_one_letter_code
_entity_poly.pdbx_strand_id
1 'polypeptide(L)'
;MIRKSGLAAAALGAALCAATVASAMSSDSPKHGGTLTYMIPADAPPSLDGHRETTYATVHAAAPFYSVLIRANPDNPSSPTDFVCDLCTEMPTPTDDGKTYTFQIRQGVKFHDGSPLTAADVAASWQEIIHPRDGVSSARESYFIMVDKVEAPDATTVVFRLKFATSAFLPSLADPFAWIYKKEILDKDPHWFEKNIMGSGPFKFAGYEIGQSIKGVRNPDYYHQGQPYLDGFVGIFAAKQAVRVDAIRADRAAMEFRGLPPSARDELVKELGDKISVQTSDWNCGNLVTPNHKRKPFDDVRVRRALALAIDSWHGAPALAKIATVHTVAGIVFPGSPLAASKEELQQLAGFWPDIGKSREEARRLLKEANAEGLKFELMNRNVDQPYKYVGTWLIDEWSKIGLKVTQRVLPTGPFFDALRHGTFDVTVDFNCEGVVNPLMDIGKFLPHSVFAENYGGYDDQKEVNLYQAILHETDFARQRAMIREFEKYVLDTQAHMLMTPWWNRIVPYRSYVKGWKISPSHYVNQDLGNVWLDQ
;
A
#
# COMPACT_ATOMS: atom_id res chain seq x y z
N MET A 1 -81.07 33.26 34.45
CA MET A 1 -81.70 32.20 35.27
C MET A 1 -81.05 30.86 34.92
N ILE A 2 -80.41 30.21 35.91
CA ILE A 2 -80.44 28.78 36.21
C ILE A 2 -79.99 27.83 35.13
N ARG A 3 -79.11 26.83 35.27
CA ARG A 3 -78.51 26.11 36.41
C ARG A 3 -77.25 25.38 35.95
N LYS A 4 -76.35 25.18 36.87
CA LYS A 4 -75.17 24.29 36.76
C LYS A 4 -75.62 22.82 36.79
N SER A 5 -74.97 21.94 36.04
CA SER A 5 -74.82 20.53 36.41
C SER A 5 -73.46 20.04 35.85
N GLY A 6 -72.62 19.60 36.74
CA GLY A 6 -71.34 19.02 36.44
C GLY A 6 -71.46 17.53 36.09
N LEU A 7 -70.59 17.04 35.32
CA LEU A 7 -70.29 15.61 35.17
C LEU A 7 -68.77 15.41 35.29
N ALA A 8 -68.37 14.64 36.25
CA ALA A 8 -67.02 14.15 36.44
C ALA A 8 -66.78 13.06 35.43
N ALA A 9 -65.70 13.21 34.61
CA ALA A 9 -65.17 12.16 33.76
C ALA A 9 -63.84 11.66 34.35
N ALA A 10 -63.84 10.40 34.75
CA ALA A 10 -62.67 9.69 35.22
C ALA A 10 -61.70 9.48 34.09
N ALA A 11 -60.47 10.01 34.21
CA ALA A 11 -59.37 9.74 33.30
C ALA A 11 -58.68 8.46 33.73
N LEU A 12 -58.85 7.37 32.95
CA LEU A 12 -57.97 6.19 33.02
C LEU A 12 -56.65 6.53 32.33
N GLY A 13 -55.58 6.63 33.11
CA GLY A 13 -54.24 6.77 32.62
C GLY A 13 -53.70 5.42 32.12
N ALA A 14 -53.57 5.27 30.81
CA ALA A 14 -52.82 4.19 30.22
C ALA A 14 -51.34 4.62 30.16
N ALA A 15 -50.52 4.14 31.09
CA ALA A 15 -49.07 4.29 31.04
C ALA A 15 -48.52 3.33 29.95
N LEU A 16 -48.22 3.84 28.76
CA LEU A 16 -47.38 3.13 27.78
C LEU A 16 -45.94 3.15 28.29
N CYS A 17 -45.46 2.03 28.85
CA CYS A 17 -44.02 1.77 28.99
C CYS A 17 -43.41 1.57 27.62
N ALA A 18 -42.86 2.63 27.04
CA ALA A 18 -41.92 2.52 25.91
C ALA A 18 -40.61 1.94 26.45
N ALA A 19 -40.45 0.62 26.35
CA ALA A 19 -39.16 -0.02 26.54
C ALA A 19 -38.28 0.36 25.35
N THR A 20 -37.48 1.40 25.49
CA THR A 20 -36.33 1.65 24.60
C THR A 20 -35.36 0.51 24.81
N VAL A 21 -35.36 -0.44 23.86
CA VAL A 21 -34.26 -1.39 23.68
C VAL A 21 -33.08 -0.57 23.19
N ALA A 22 -32.31 -0.02 24.12
CA ALA A 22 -30.97 0.43 23.81
C ALA A 22 -30.17 -0.83 23.49
N SER A 23 -29.95 -1.09 22.20
CA SER A 23 -28.90 -2.00 21.76
C SER A 23 -27.62 -1.41 22.32
N ALA A 24 -27.17 -1.91 23.46
CA ALA A 24 -25.82 -1.69 23.93
C ALA A 24 -24.91 -2.33 22.89
N MET A 25 -24.35 -1.51 21.99
CA MET A 25 -23.07 -1.86 21.36
C MET A 25 -22.08 -1.95 22.53
N SER A 26 -21.83 -3.16 23.03
CA SER A 26 -20.72 -3.39 23.93
C SER A 26 -19.46 -3.06 23.08
N SER A 27 -18.90 -1.89 23.29
CA SER A 27 -17.53 -1.66 22.89
C SER A 27 -16.70 -2.61 23.75
N ASP A 28 -16.28 -3.75 23.17
CA ASP A 28 -15.36 -4.65 23.84
C ASP A 28 -14.13 -3.83 24.22
N SER A 29 -13.93 -3.64 25.52
CA SER A 29 -12.74 -2.95 26.02
C SER A 29 -11.52 -3.81 25.74
N PRO A 30 -10.41 -3.24 25.24
CA PRO A 30 -9.21 -4.01 24.96
C PRO A 30 -8.74 -4.80 26.19
N LYS A 31 -8.46 -6.08 25.99
CA LYS A 31 -7.88 -6.97 27.02
C LYS A 31 -6.36 -6.95 26.93
N HIS A 32 -5.70 -7.01 28.08
CA HIS A 32 -4.26 -7.14 28.16
C HIS A 32 -3.88 -8.62 28.29
N GLY A 33 -2.78 -8.98 27.64
CA GLY A 33 -2.18 -10.31 27.73
C GLY A 33 -2.18 -11.07 26.39
N GLY A 34 -1.58 -12.23 26.42
CA GLY A 34 -1.47 -13.14 25.28
C GLY A 34 -0.38 -12.76 24.26
N THR A 35 -0.06 -13.73 23.42
CA THR A 35 0.94 -13.59 22.36
C THR A 35 0.29 -13.79 21.00
N LEU A 36 0.35 -12.80 20.11
CA LEU A 36 -0.15 -12.93 18.75
C LEU A 36 0.84 -13.71 17.90
N THR A 37 0.42 -14.86 17.36
CA THR A 37 1.16 -15.57 16.32
C THR A 37 0.56 -15.27 14.95
N TYR A 38 1.38 -14.85 13.98
CA TYR A 38 0.95 -14.56 12.62
C TYR A 38 1.94 -15.07 11.58
N MET A 39 1.46 -15.23 10.34
CA MET A 39 2.26 -15.73 9.23
C MET A 39 2.82 -14.56 8.41
N ILE A 40 4.09 -14.70 8.00
CA ILE A 40 4.76 -13.79 7.06
C ILE A 40 4.99 -14.57 5.76
N PRO A 41 4.42 -14.15 4.62
CA PRO A 41 4.45 -14.91 3.37
C PRO A 41 5.78 -14.77 2.61
N ALA A 42 6.88 -15.05 3.29
CA ALA A 42 8.25 -14.98 2.77
C ALA A 42 9.13 -16.06 3.41
N ASP A 43 10.31 -16.29 2.84
CA ASP A 43 11.33 -17.13 3.47
C ASP A 43 12.11 -16.36 4.54
N ALA A 44 12.46 -15.12 4.26
CA ALA A 44 13.10 -14.16 5.17
C ALA A 44 13.01 -12.73 4.59
N PRO A 45 13.16 -11.66 5.39
CA PRO A 45 13.40 -10.33 4.87
C PRO A 45 14.80 -10.26 4.22
N PRO A 46 14.97 -9.47 3.13
CA PRO A 46 16.29 -9.24 2.53
C PRO A 46 17.24 -8.55 3.52
N SER A 47 16.73 -7.57 4.26
CA SER A 47 17.36 -6.95 5.42
C SER A 47 16.30 -6.49 6.43
N LEU A 48 16.74 -6.08 7.63
CA LEU A 48 15.86 -5.54 8.68
C LEU A 48 15.75 -4.01 8.63
N ASP A 49 16.42 -3.35 7.66
CA ASP A 49 16.48 -1.90 7.53
C ASP A 49 15.30 -1.35 6.73
N GLY A 50 14.37 -0.66 7.39
CA GLY A 50 13.21 -0.05 6.74
C GLY A 50 13.56 1.04 5.73
N HIS A 51 14.64 1.79 5.90
CA HIS A 51 15.00 2.87 4.98
C HIS A 51 15.42 2.35 3.59
N ARG A 52 15.94 1.11 3.53
CA ARG A 52 16.46 0.49 2.30
C ARG A 52 15.48 -0.45 1.64
N GLU A 53 14.57 -1.05 2.43
CA GLU A 53 13.68 -2.10 1.95
C GLU A 53 12.30 -1.56 1.56
N THR A 54 11.68 -2.28 0.62
CA THR A 54 10.30 -2.01 0.15
C THR A 54 9.40 -3.24 0.31
N THR A 55 9.87 -4.28 1.01
CA THR A 55 9.18 -5.56 1.06
C THR A 55 8.31 -5.74 2.30
N TYR A 56 7.16 -6.41 2.13
CA TYR A 56 6.33 -6.82 3.27
C TYR A 56 7.07 -7.78 4.21
N ALA A 57 8.07 -8.52 3.72
CA ALA A 57 8.87 -9.39 4.57
C ALA A 57 9.60 -8.61 5.65
N THR A 58 10.11 -7.41 5.33
CA THR A 58 10.78 -6.51 6.28
C THR A 58 9.76 -5.84 7.22
N VAL A 59 8.69 -5.23 6.69
CA VAL A 59 7.77 -4.47 7.54
C VAL A 59 6.97 -5.37 8.48
N HIS A 60 6.49 -6.53 8.01
CA HIS A 60 5.77 -7.48 8.87
C HIS A 60 6.66 -8.12 9.95
N ALA A 61 7.97 -8.15 9.72
CA ALA A 61 8.94 -8.64 10.69
C ALA A 61 9.36 -7.57 11.71
N ALA A 62 9.63 -6.35 11.26
CA ALA A 62 10.38 -5.38 12.05
C ALA A 62 9.57 -4.16 12.51
N ALA A 63 8.45 -3.81 11.86
CA ALA A 63 7.65 -2.64 12.25
C ALA A 63 7.24 -2.60 13.74
N PRO A 64 6.92 -3.74 14.42
CA PRO A 64 6.54 -3.70 15.83
C PRO A 64 7.64 -3.17 16.78
N PHE A 65 8.87 -3.08 16.33
CA PHE A 65 10.00 -2.60 17.13
C PHE A 65 10.25 -1.10 17.00
N TYR A 66 9.62 -0.43 16.03
CA TYR A 66 9.94 0.95 15.67
C TYR A 66 8.77 1.89 15.84
N SER A 67 9.10 3.16 15.95
CA SER A 67 8.16 4.30 15.90
C SER A 67 8.43 5.10 14.64
N VAL A 68 7.42 5.83 14.19
CA VAL A 68 7.49 6.77 13.06
C VAL A 68 7.13 8.19 13.54
N LEU A 69 7.35 9.21 12.71
CA LEU A 69 6.98 10.57 13.08
C LEU A 69 5.46 10.77 13.08
N ILE A 70 4.83 10.43 11.95
CA ILE A 70 3.38 10.39 11.75
C ILE A 70 3.01 9.08 11.06
N ARG A 71 1.75 8.68 11.15
CA ARG A 71 1.22 7.47 10.49
C ARG A 71 -0.19 7.68 9.97
N ALA A 72 -0.64 6.82 9.05
CA ALA A 72 -2.05 6.73 8.72
C ALA A 72 -2.87 6.45 9.99
N ASN A 73 -4.02 7.11 10.13
CA ASN A 73 -4.88 6.93 11.30
C ASN A 73 -5.33 5.46 11.40
N PRO A 74 -4.96 4.71 12.47
CA PRO A 74 -5.31 3.30 12.60
C PRO A 74 -6.83 3.06 12.75
N ASP A 75 -7.59 4.08 13.11
CA ASP A 75 -9.05 4.03 13.17
C ASP A 75 -9.72 4.28 11.81
N ASN A 76 -9.01 4.94 10.90
CA ASN A 76 -9.47 5.25 9.53
C ASN A 76 -8.38 4.98 8.49
N PRO A 77 -7.80 3.77 8.43
CA PRO A 77 -6.60 3.49 7.67
C PRO A 77 -6.81 3.48 6.14
N SER A 78 -8.03 3.64 5.68
CA SER A 78 -8.37 3.73 4.26
C SER A 78 -8.38 5.17 3.73
N SER A 79 -8.31 6.18 4.61
CA SER A 79 -8.27 7.58 4.21
C SER A 79 -6.89 7.96 3.67
N PRO A 80 -6.82 8.63 2.51
CA PRO A 80 -5.56 9.11 1.95
C PRO A 80 -5.07 10.42 2.60
N THR A 81 -5.84 11.02 3.52
CA THR A 81 -5.56 12.34 4.11
C THR A 81 -5.64 12.36 5.64
N ASP A 82 -6.02 11.25 6.26
CA ASP A 82 -6.19 11.15 7.70
C ASP A 82 -4.94 10.57 8.35
N PHE A 83 -4.04 11.47 8.77
CA PHE A 83 -2.78 11.12 9.43
C PHE A 83 -2.80 11.57 10.89
N VAL A 84 -2.15 10.79 11.74
CA VAL A 84 -2.02 11.08 13.18
C VAL A 84 -0.56 11.08 13.59
N CYS A 85 -0.28 11.82 14.66
CA CYS A 85 1.02 11.78 15.31
C CYS A 85 1.31 10.41 15.91
N ASP A 86 2.53 9.94 15.71
CA ASP A 86 3.13 8.87 16.49
C ASP A 86 4.14 9.46 17.48
N LEU A 87 5.31 9.89 17.02
CA LEU A 87 6.29 10.59 17.87
C LEU A 87 6.04 12.09 18.00
N CYS A 88 5.26 12.72 17.13
CA CYS A 88 4.90 14.12 17.34
C CYS A 88 3.79 14.28 18.38
N THR A 89 3.59 15.50 18.89
CA THR A 89 2.50 15.82 19.85
C THR A 89 1.24 16.26 19.13
N GLU A 90 1.38 16.96 18.00
CA GLU A 90 0.29 17.47 17.19
C GLU A 90 0.72 17.55 15.71
N MET A 91 -0.27 17.45 14.81
CA MET A 91 -0.02 17.62 13.39
C MET A 91 0.27 19.09 13.10
N PRO A 92 1.31 19.41 12.30
CA PRO A 92 1.72 20.79 12.08
C PRO A 92 0.78 21.52 11.13
N THR A 93 0.56 22.80 11.38
CA THR A 93 0.05 23.73 10.38
C THR A 93 1.24 24.28 9.60
N PRO A 94 1.30 24.10 8.28
CA PRO A 94 2.42 24.59 7.49
C PRO A 94 2.48 26.13 7.48
N THR A 95 3.69 26.67 7.48
CA THR A 95 3.99 28.10 7.36
C THR A 95 4.79 28.36 6.09
N ASP A 96 5.17 29.63 5.82
CA ASP A 96 5.95 30.03 4.64
C ASP A 96 5.31 29.52 3.34
N ASP A 97 4.02 29.86 3.15
CA ASP A 97 3.22 29.46 1.99
C ASP A 97 3.25 27.94 1.74
N GLY A 98 3.17 27.14 2.80
CA GLY A 98 3.12 25.67 2.71
C GLY A 98 4.49 25.00 2.57
N LYS A 99 5.60 25.73 2.79
CA LYS A 99 6.96 25.21 2.62
C LYS A 99 7.68 24.86 3.91
N THR A 100 7.13 25.20 5.06
CA THR A 100 7.76 24.91 6.35
C THR A 100 6.81 24.15 7.26
N TYR A 101 7.25 22.97 7.71
CA TYR A 101 6.50 22.10 8.62
C TYR A 101 7.32 21.90 9.90
N THR A 102 6.76 22.34 11.05
CA THR A 102 7.41 22.26 12.35
C THR A 102 6.69 21.26 13.24
N PHE A 103 7.36 20.18 13.60
CA PHE A 103 6.84 19.14 14.48
C PHE A 103 7.42 19.28 15.89
N GLN A 104 6.56 19.19 16.91
CA GLN A 104 6.96 19.04 18.29
C GLN A 104 7.03 17.55 18.64
N ILE A 105 8.17 17.07 19.14
CA ILE A 105 8.44 15.68 19.47
C ILE A 105 8.07 15.40 20.92
N ARG A 106 7.42 14.26 21.18
CA ARG A 106 7.06 13.79 22.52
C ARG A 106 8.30 13.69 23.41
N GLN A 107 8.19 14.25 24.60
CA GLN A 107 9.24 14.13 25.61
C GLN A 107 9.09 12.83 26.41
N GLY A 108 10.20 12.32 26.92
CA GLY A 108 10.24 11.11 27.75
C GLY A 108 10.14 9.79 26.97
N VAL A 109 10.12 9.84 25.63
CA VAL A 109 10.24 8.64 24.81
C VAL A 109 11.64 8.04 24.96
N LYS A 110 11.70 6.71 25.08
CA LYS A 110 12.95 5.97 25.23
C LYS A 110 13.13 4.95 24.11
N PHE A 111 14.35 4.80 23.64
CA PHE A 111 14.74 3.61 22.90
C PHE A 111 14.69 2.37 23.79
N HIS A 112 14.71 1.19 23.17
CA HIS A 112 14.63 -0.10 23.90
C HIS A 112 15.79 -0.35 24.87
N ASP A 113 16.92 0.32 24.69
CA ASP A 113 18.05 0.30 25.62
C ASP A 113 17.90 1.26 26.81
N GLY A 114 16.80 2.01 26.86
CA GLY A 114 16.50 2.98 27.92
C GLY A 114 17.03 4.39 27.66
N SER A 115 17.83 4.61 26.62
CA SER A 115 18.30 5.96 26.27
C SER A 115 17.16 6.84 25.72
N PRO A 116 17.21 8.17 25.94
CA PRO A 116 16.18 9.07 25.47
C PRO A 116 16.18 9.19 23.92
N LEU A 117 14.98 9.27 23.33
CA LEU A 117 14.76 9.65 21.93
C LEU A 117 14.53 11.15 21.89
N THR A 118 15.17 11.85 20.96
CA THR A 118 15.11 13.30 20.79
C THR A 118 14.83 13.70 19.34
N ALA A 119 14.56 14.98 19.09
CA ALA A 119 14.42 15.52 17.75
C ALA A 119 15.67 15.30 16.88
N ALA A 120 16.86 15.18 17.47
CA ALA A 120 18.08 14.87 16.73
C ALA A 120 18.05 13.47 16.09
N ASP A 121 17.45 12.47 16.77
CA ASP A 121 17.27 11.13 16.22
C ASP A 121 16.26 11.13 15.06
N VAL A 122 15.16 11.87 15.21
CA VAL A 122 14.14 12.04 14.17
C VAL A 122 14.76 12.72 12.95
N ALA A 123 15.47 13.84 13.14
CA ALA A 123 16.10 14.55 12.03
C ALA A 123 17.17 13.71 11.32
N ALA A 124 18.00 12.96 12.08
CA ALA A 124 19.02 12.08 11.50
C ALA A 124 18.40 10.95 10.66
N SER A 125 17.33 10.33 11.13
CA SER A 125 16.60 9.29 10.39
C SER A 125 16.02 9.84 9.08
N TRP A 126 15.39 11.01 9.12
CA TRP A 126 14.84 11.65 7.93
C TRP A 126 15.92 12.16 6.97
N GLN A 127 17.06 12.62 7.47
CA GLN A 127 18.20 12.96 6.63
C GLN A 127 18.75 11.73 5.90
N GLU A 128 18.84 10.58 6.57
CA GLU A 128 19.29 9.33 5.95
C GLU A 128 18.30 8.83 4.87
N ILE A 129 16.98 9.05 5.06
CA ILE A 129 15.95 8.70 4.07
C ILE A 129 16.01 9.63 2.86
N ILE A 130 16.14 10.96 3.07
CA ILE A 130 15.98 11.99 2.05
C ILE A 130 17.30 12.29 1.33
N HIS A 131 18.39 12.31 2.07
CA HIS A 131 19.74 12.62 1.60
C HIS A 131 20.72 11.58 2.13
N PRO A 132 20.63 10.32 1.63
CA PRO A 132 21.49 9.25 2.12
C PRO A 132 22.96 9.59 1.93
N ARG A 133 23.80 9.13 2.85
CA ARG A 133 25.26 9.30 2.77
C ARG A 133 25.85 8.51 1.61
N ASP A 134 27.03 8.88 1.16
CA ASP A 134 27.74 8.15 0.11
C ASP A 134 27.86 6.66 0.48
N GLY A 135 27.49 5.80 -0.47
CA GLY A 135 27.50 4.34 -0.27
C GLY A 135 26.27 3.77 0.46
N VAL A 136 25.34 4.62 0.88
CA VAL A 136 24.06 4.24 1.49
C VAL A 136 22.94 4.47 0.49
N SER A 137 22.04 3.50 0.33
CA SER A 137 20.85 3.65 -0.52
C SER A 137 19.60 3.93 0.32
N SER A 138 18.73 4.78 -0.17
CA SER A 138 17.37 4.94 0.35
C SER A 138 16.37 4.55 -0.72
N ALA A 139 15.44 3.67 -0.36
CA ALA A 139 14.37 3.28 -1.27
C ALA A 139 13.32 4.39 -1.47
N ARG A 140 13.42 5.49 -0.71
CA ARG A 140 12.42 6.56 -0.64
C ARG A 140 12.95 7.94 -1.00
N GLU A 141 14.20 8.07 -1.36
CA GLU A 141 14.83 9.36 -1.69
C GLU A 141 14.01 10.14 -2.73
N SER A 142 13.57 9.48 -3.80
CA SER A 142 12.77 10.07 -4.87
C SER A 142 11.41 10.62 -4.42
N TYR A 143 10.86 10.12 -3.31
CA TYR A 143 9.57 10.58 -2.78
C TYR A 143 9.65 11.92 -2.06
N PHE A 144 10.86 12.39 -1.78
CA PHE A 144 11.13 13.60 -1.01
C PHE A 144 11.87 14.68 -1.80
N ILE A 145 11.78 14.66 -3.13
CA ILE A 145 12.43 15.66 -4.01
C ILE A 145 12.05 17.11 -3.67
N MET A 146 10.87 17.31 -3.05
CA MET A 146 10.39 18.60 -2.57
C MET A 146 11.13 19.09 -1.33
N VAL A 147 11.79 18.23 -0.57
CA VAL A 147 12.47 18.62 0.68
C VAL A 147 13.83 19.23 0.37
N ASP A 148 14.09 20.39 0.95
CA ASP A 148 15.39 21.06 0.92
C ASP A 148 16.27 20.57 2.07
N LYS A 149 15.73 20.64 3.31
CA LYS A 149 16.47 20.20 4.50
C LYS A 149 15.55 19.79 5.66
N VAL A 150 16.12 19.01 6.58
CA VAL A 150 15.52 18.63 7.85
C VAL A 150 16.44 19.12 8.97
N GLU A 151 15.90 19.84 9.95
CA GLU A 151 16.64 20.45 11.05
C GLU A 151 16.06 20.03 12.41
N ALA A 152 16.91 19.92 13.42
CA ALA A 152 16.53 19.81 14.82
C ALA A 152 17.16 20.97 15.59
N PRO A 153 16.49 22.14 15.69
CA PRO A 153 17.06 23.33 16.35
C PRO A 153 17.22 23.16 17.87
N ASP A 154 16.45 22.25 18.46
CA ASP A 154 16.51 21.88 19.86
C ASP A 154 16.13 20.40 20.07
N ALA A 155 16.05 19.92 21.31
CA ALA A 155 15.82 18.51 21.64
C ALA A 155 14.39 18.04 21.33
N THR A 156 13.45 18.95 21.07
CA THR A 156 12.01 18.66 20.94
C THR A 156 11.41 19.12 19.62
N THR A 157 12.14 19.84 18.80
CA THR A 157 11.62 20.45 17.58
C THR A 157 12.32 19.88 16.33
N VAL A 158 11.51 19.41 15.36
CA VAL A 158 11.98 19.02 14.03
C VAL A 158 11.33 19.92 12.99
N VAL A 159 12.12 20.47 12.08
CA VAL A 159 11.66 21.38 11.03
C VAL A 159 12.01 20.80 9.66
N PHE A 160 11.00 20.59 8.82
CA PHE A 160 11.17 20.30 7.40
C PHE A 160 10.99 21.56 6.60
N ARG A 161 11.97 21.86 5.74
CA ARG A 161 11.87 22.96 4.77
C ARG A 161 11.77 22.41 3.37
N LEU A 162 10.75 22.85 2.64
CA LEU A 162 10.47 22.41 1.29
C LEU A 162 10.96 23.47 0.29
N LYS A 163 11.44 23.00 -0.85
CA LYS A 163 11.76 23.82 -2.04
C LYS A 163 10.50 24.45 -2.63
N PHE A 164 9.38 23.73 -2.56
CA PHE A 164 8.07 24.14 -3.04
C PHE A 164 6.95 23.47 -2.23
N ALA A 165 5.79 24.12 -2.16
CA ALA A 165 4.60 23.55 -1.52
C ALA A 165 4.00 22.43 -2.38
N THR A 166 3.55 21.35 -1.71
CA THR A 166 2.92 20.21 -2.39
C THR A 166 2.03 19.42 -1.44
N SER A 167 0.93 18.87 -1.96
CA SER A 167 0.06 17.97 -1.22
C SER A 167 0.66 16.58 -0.99
N ALA A 168 1.76 16.24 -1.67
CA ALA A 168 2.42 14.94 -1.53
C ALA A 168 3.22 14.79 -0.22
N PHE A 169 3.58 15.88 0.45
CA PHE A 169 4.55 15.84 1.55
C PHE A 169 4.07 15.05 2.77
N LEU A 170 2.89 15.36 3.33
CA LEU A 170 2.38 14.66 4.51
C LEU A 170 2.09 13.18 4.25
N PRO A 171 1.46 12.79 3.13
CA PRO A 171 1.33 11.37 2.80
C PRO A 171 2.69 10.64 2.71
N SER A 172 3.70 11.27 2.10
CA SER A 172 5.06 10.69 2.04
C SER A 172 5.68 10.52 3.42
N LEU A 173 5.48 11.49 4.34
CA LEU A 173 5.96 11.38 5.72
C LEU A 173 5.31 10.23 6.51
N ALA A 174 4.09 9.83 6.16
CA ALA A 174 3.38 8.72 6.82
C ALA A 174 3.82 7.33 6.32
N ASP A 175 4.92 7.24 5.56
CA ASP A 175 5.45 5.97 5.07
C ASP A 175 5.76 5.01 6.23
N PRO A 176 5.19 3.78 6.20
CA PRO A 176 5.31 2.82 7.31
C PRO A 176 6.70 2.23 7.49
N PHE A 177 7.65 2.51 6.62
CA PHE A 177 9.05 2.12 6.73
C PHE A 177 9.95 3.27 7.23
N ALA A 178 9.43 4.49 7.39
CA ALA A 178 10.18 5.66 7.84
C ALA A 178 10.44 5.61 9.35
N TRP A 179 11.06 4.53 9.79
CA TRP A 179 11.36 4.26 11.18
C TRP A 179 12.38 5.23 11.75
N ILE A 180 12.17 5.63 13.00
CA ILE A 180 13.13 6.50 13.68
C ILE A 180 14.20 5.66 14.32
N TYR A 181 15.42 5.83 13.83
CA TYR A 181 16.63 5.16 14.27
C TYR A 181 17.40 5.99 15.29
N LYS A 182 18.15 5.33 16.14
CA LYS A 182 19.04 5.98 17.09
C LYS A 182 20.22 6.61 16.34
N LYS A 183 20.31 7.95 16.38
CA LYS A 183 21.36 8.73 15.69
C LYS A 183 22.77 8.24 15.99
N GLU A 184 23.05 7.91 17.25
CA GLU A 184 24.37 7.42 17.68
C GLU A 184 24.79 6.14 16.92
N ILE A 185 23.82 5.25 16.63
CA ILE A 185 24.06 4.02 15.87
C ILE A 185 24.26 4.35 14.38
N LEU A 186 23.39 5.18 13.80
CA LEU A 186 23.53 5.62 12.40
C LEU A 186 24.89 6.28 12.14
N ASP A 187 25.36 7.11 13.08
CA ASP A 187 26.64 7.82 12.93
C ASP A 187 27.86 6.89 13.00
N LYS A 188 27.75 5.79 13.76
CA LYS A 188 28.82 4.79 13.89
C LYS A 188 28.87 3.81 12.73
N ASP A 189 27.71 3.31 12.33
CA ASP A 189 27.56 2.34 11.24
C ASP A 189 26.18 2.48 10.58
N PRO A 190 26.08 3.11 9.42
CA PRO A 190 24.81 3.29 8.71
C PRO A 190 24.21 1.97 8.21
N HIS A 191 24.98 0.88 8.17
CA HIS A 191 24.52 -0.46 7.77
C HIS A 191 24.08 -1.34 8.93
N TRP A 192 24.19 -0.85 10.17
CA TRP A 192 23.92 -1.63 11.39
C TRP A 192 22.49 -2.19 11.41
N PHE A 193 21.49 -1.39 10.99
CA PHE A 193 20.08 -1.76 10.99
C PHE A 193 19.72 -2.84 9.97
N GLU A 194 20.57 -3.13 9.01
CA GLU A 194 20.35 -4.23 8.08
C GLU A 194 20.26 -5.60 8.78
N LYS A 195 20.92 -5.75 9.91
CA LYS A 195 21.05 -7.01 10.66
C LYS A 195 20.59 -6.93 12.11
N ASN A 196 20.36 -5.73 12.62
CA ASN A 196 20.09 -5.50 14.03
C ASN A 196 18.81 -4.66 14.22
N ILE A 197 18.22 -4.78 15.40
CA ILE A 197 17.01 -4.05 15.77
C ILE A 197 17.29 -3.21 17.03
N MET A 198 17.03 -1.91 16.94
CA MET A 198 17.02 -0.97 18.06
C MET A 198 16.00 0.13 17.73
N GLY A 199 14.85 0.11 18.35
CA GLY A 199 13.79 1.07 18.15
C GLY A 199 13.19 1.59 19.44
N SER A 200 12.06 2.26 19.33
CA SER A 200 11.26 2.82 20.43
C SER A 200 9.80 2.36 20.38
N GLY A 201 9.51 1.35 19.56
CA GLY A 201 8.17 0.82 19.31
C GLY A 201 7.58 0.02 20.46
N PRO A 202 6.34 -0.48 20.26
CA PRO A 202 5.57 -1.15 21.31
C PRO A 202 6.17 -2.49 21.79
N PHE A 203 7.06 -3.10 21.00
CA PHE A 203 7.70 -4.37 21.39
C PHE A 203 9.23 -4.28 21.36
N LYS A 204 9.88 -4.95 22.30
CA LYS A 204 11.35 -5.14 22.33
C LYS A 204 11.71 -6.44 21.63
N PHE A 205 12.83 -6.43 20.92
CA PHE A 205 13.34 -7.59 20.22
C PHE A 205 13.67 -8.75 21.18
N ALA A 206 13.15 -9.94 20.89
CA ALA A 206 13.32 -11.14 21.73
C ALA A 206 14.01 -12.30 20.97
N GLY A 207 14.14 -12.22 19.66
CA GLY A 207 14.87 -13.23 18.88
C GLY A 207 14.47 -13.27 17.41
N TYR A 208 15.41 -13.71 16.58
CA TYR A 208 15.22 -13.93 15.16
C TYR A 208 15.93 -15.22 14.72
N GLU A 209 15.17 -16.17 14.23
CA GLU A 209 15.65 -17.40 13.62
C GLU A 209 15.39 -17.30 12.11
N ILE A 210 16.46 -17.06 11.34
CA ILE A 210 16.39 -16.81 9.89
C ILE A 210 15.59 -17.92 9.19
N GLY A 211 14.60 -17.52 8.41
CA GLY A 211 13.72 -18.44 7.69
C GLY A 211 12.70 -19.17 8.55
N GLN A 212 12.65 -18.93 9.85
CA GLN A 212 11.71 -19.59 10.76
C GLN A 212 10.80 -18.58 11.46
N SER A 213 11.34 -17.71 12.34
CA SER A 213 10.52 -16.79 13.12
C SER A 213 11.26 -15.55 13.62
N ILE A 214 10.48 -14.50 13.86
CA ILE A 214 10.91 -13.32 14.61
C ILE A 214 9.97 -13.11 15.79
N LYS A 215 10.51 -12.67 16.95
CA LYS A 215 9.76 -12.59 18.21
C LYS A 215 9.99 -11.23 18.88
N GLY A 216 8.93 -10.68 19.42
CA GLY A 216 8.95 -9.49 20.26
C GLY A 216 8.20 -9.71 21.56
N VAL A 217 8.67 -9.04 22.62
CA VAL A 217 8.01 -8.96 23.92
C VAL A 217 7.56 -7.53 24.19
N ARG A 218 6.51 -7.36 24.97
CA ARG A 218 5.97 -6.04 25.35
C ARG A 218 7.07 -5.09 25.80
N ASN A 219 7.06 -3.85 25.29
CA ASN A 219 7.85 -2.76 25.80
C ASN A 219 7.10 -2.07 26.97
N PRO A 220 7.53 -2.22 28.22
CA PRO A 220 6.85 -1.61 29.36
C PRO A 220 7.01 -0.09 29.40
N ASP A 221 8.01 0.46 28.71
CA ASP A 221 8.29 1.90 28.60
C ASP A 221 7.67 2.55 27.36
N TYR A 222 6.71 1.87 26.69
CA TYR A 222 6.11 2.42 25.48
C TYR A 222 5.29 3.66 25.80
N TYR A 223 5.44 4.71 25.01
CA TYR A 223 4.94 6.05 25.32
C TYR A 223 3.41 6.23 25.06
N HIS A 224 2.76 5.34 24.32
CA HIS A 224 1.30 5.32 24.20
C HIS A 224 0.71 4.59 25.41
N GLN A 225 0.03 5.36 26.26
CA GLN A 225 -0.52 4.86 27.51
C GLN A 225 -1.51 3.68 27.30
N GLY A 226 -1.31 2.61 28.05
CA GLY A 226 -2.14 1.40 27.96
C GLY A 226 -1.80 0.47 26.80
N GLN A 227 -0.83 0.80 25.98
CA GLN A 227 -0.35 -0.01 24.86
C GLN A 227 1.08 -0.51 25.09
N PRO A 228 1.49 -1.59 24.38
CA PRO A 228 0.63 -2.51 23.63
C PRO A 228 -0.23 -3.38 24.56
N TYR A 229 -1.33 -3.89 24.05
CA TYR A 229 -2.22 -4.79 24.81
C TYR A 229 -1.64 -6.21 24.93
N LEU A 230 -0.94 -6.68 23.88
CA LEU A 230 -0.30 -8.00 23.85
C LEU A 230 0.91 -8.09 24.77
N ASP A 231 1.20 -9.27 25.30
CA ASP A 231 2.47 -9.56 25.99
C ASP A 231 3.64 -9.73 25.01
N GLY A 232 3.33 -10.11 23.76
CA GLY A 232 4.32 -10.27 22.71
C GLY A 232 3.72 -10.74 21.39
N PHE A 233 4.61 -11.00 20.44
CA PHE A 233 4.22 -11.57 19.15
C PHE A 233 5.25 -12.59 18.64
N VAL A 234 4.79 -13.46 17.73
CA VAL A 234 5.62 -14.37 16.95
C VAL A 234 5.21 -14.28 15.48
N GLY A 235 6.08 -13.73 14.64
CA GLY A 235 5.96 -13.76 13.18
C GLY A 235 6.64 -15.00 12.63
N ILE A 236 5.91 -15.88 11.95
CA ILE A 236 6.41 -17.14 11.36
C ILE A 236 6.55 -16.97 9.85
N PHE A 237 7.74 -17.23 9.33
CA PHE A 237 8.00 -17.17 7.90
C PHE A 237 7.53 -18.45 7.20
N ALA A 238 6.73 -18.29 6.13
CA ALA A 238 6.30 -19.39 5.28
C ALA A 238 5.91 -18.91 3.87
N ALA A 239 6.78 -19.14 2.90
CA ALA A 239 6.54 -18.74 1.50
C ALA A 239 5.34 -19.47 0.86
N LYS A 240 5.12 -20.75 1.21
CA LYS A 240 4.04 -21.58 0.63
C LYS A 240 2.67 -21.20 1.22
N GLN A 241 1.73 -20.80 0.36
CA GLN A 241 0.37 -20.43 0.76
C GLN A 241 -0.36 -21.52 1.55
N ALA A 242 -0.28 -22.78 1.10
CA ALA A 242 -0.95 -23.89 1.79
C ALA A 242 -0.51 -24.03 3.26
N VAL A 243 0.79 -23.84 3.55
CA VAL A 243 1.32 -23.87 4.93
C VAL A 243 0.70 -22.77 5.79
N ARG A 244 0.52 -21.56 5.24
CA ARG A 244 -0.08 -20.43 5.96
C ARG A 244 -1.58 -20.64 6.21
N VAL A 245 -2.31 -21.11 5.18
CA VAL A 245 -3.74 -21.46 5.31
C VAL A 245 -3.94 -22.56 6.35
N ASP A 246 -3.12 -23.62 6.33
CA ASP A 246 -3.17 -24.70 7.30
C ASP A 246 -2.81 -24.25 8.72
N ALA A 247 -1.90 -23.30 8.87
CA ALA A 247 -1.56 -22.72 10.17
C ALA A 247 -2.75 -21.96 10.77
N ILE A 248 -3.45 -21.15 9.96
CA ILE A 248 -4.67 -20.44 10.39
C ILE A 248 -5.80 -21.43 10.70
N ARG A 249 -6.01 -22.44 9.84
CA ARG A 249 -7.02 -23.49 10.04
C ARG A 249 -6.83 -24.23 11.37
N ALA A 250 -5.61 -24.59 11.66
CA ALA A 250 -5.25 -25.36 12.85
C ALA A 250 -4.99 -24.50 14.11
N ASP A 251 -5.27 -23.20 14.06
CA ASP A 251 -5.03 -22.24 15.15
C ASP A 251 -3.57 -22.17 15.64
N ARG A 252 -2.62 -22.49 14.75
CA ARG A 252 -1.18 -22.32 15.00
C ARG A 252 -0.70 -20.89 14.70
N ALA A 253 -1.46 -20.14 13.92
CA ALA A 253 -1.34 -18.73 13.69
C ALA A 253 -2.72 -18.09 13.56
N ALA A 254 -2.86 -16.86 14.04
CA ALA A 254 -4.13 -16.17 14.03
C ALA A 254 -4.47 -15.57 12.67
N MET A 255 -3.48 -15.18 11.88
CA MET A 255 -3.68 -14.46 10.62
C MET A 255 -2.42 -14.39 9.74
N GLU A 256 -2.63 -13.88 8.52
CA GLU A 256 -1.60 -13.36 7.62
C GLU A 256 -1.99 -11.94 7.22
N PHE A 257 -1.15 -10.96 7.50
CA PHE A 257 -1.49 -9.55 7.27
C PHE A 257 -1.51 -9.13 5.79
N ARG A 258 -0.84 -9.83 4.91
CA ARG A 258 -0.79 -9.45 3.49
C ARG A 258 -2.11 -9.72 2.78
N GLY A 259 -2.62 -10.95 2.84
CA GLY A 259 -3.88 -11.35 2.23
C GLY A 259 -3.82 -12.71 1.53
N LEU A 260 -4.97 -13.36 1.46
CA LEU A 260 -5.17 -14.67 0.85
C LEU A 260 -6.12 -14.59 -0.36
N PRO A 261 -6.06 -15.52 -1.32
CA PRO A 261 -6.97 -15.54 -2.47
C PRO A 261 -8.40 -15.90 -2.06
N PRO A 262 -9.41 -15.57 -2.91
CA PRO A 262 -10.81 -15.87 -2.64
C PRO A 262 -11.08 -17.34 -2.26
N SER A 263 -10.44 -18.28 -2.96
CA SER A 263 -10.59 -19.71 -2.68
C SER A 263 -10.17 -20.10 -1.26
N ALA A 264 -9.04 -19.56 -0.79
CA ALA A 264 -8.55 -19.83 0.57
C ALA A 264 -9.46 -19.18 1.63
N ARG A 265 -9.96 -17.96 1.37
CA ARG A 265 -10.98 -17.31 2.20
C ARG A 265 -12.24 -18.18 2.32
N ASP A 266 -12.79 -18.66 1.19
CA ASP A 266 -14.02 -19.45 1.15
C ASP A 266 -13.87 -20.78 1.89
N GLU A 267 -12.71 -21.44 1.74
CA GLU A 267 -12.36 -22.67 2.45
C GLU A 267 -12.32 -22.45 3.97
N LEU A 268 -11.59 -21.42 4.44
CA LEU A 268 -11.48 -21.10 5.86
C LEU A 268 -12.84 -20.73 6.48
N VAL A 269 -13.64 -19.92 5.77
CA VAL A 269 -14.99 -19.53 6.25
C VAL A 269 -15.91 -20.75 6.34
N LYS A 270 -15.88 -21.64 5.34
CA LYS A 270 -16.68 -22.88 5.32
C LYS A 270 -16.32 -23.79 6.50
N GLU A 271 -15.04 -23.91 6.81
CA GLU A 271 -14.56 -24.88 7.81
C GLU A 271 -14.62 -24.32 9.24
N LEU A 272 -14.36 -23.04 9.44
CA LEU A 272 -14.21 -22.44 10.76
C LEU A 272 -15.45 -21.68 11.24
N GLY A 273 -16.37 -21.31 10.34
CA GLY A 273 -17.60 -20.60 10.69
C GLY A 273 -17.34 -19.29 11.46
N ASP A 274 -17.89 -19.19 12.65
CA ASP A 274 -17.78 -18.02 13.54
C ASP A 274 -16.37 -17.83 14.17
N LYS A 275 -15.52 -18.84 14.08
CA LYS A 275 -14.13 -18.76 14.56
C LYS A 275 -13.20 -18.00 13.63
N ILE A 276 -13.66 -17.58 12.46
CA ILE A 276 -12.91 -16.81 11.48
C ILE A 276 -13.68 -15.53 11.11
N SER A 277 -12.99 -14.43 11.08
CA SER A 277 -13.49 -13.15 10.56
C SER A 277 -12.77 -12.83 9.25
N VAL A 278 -13.40 -12.02 8.40
CA VAL A 278 -12.80 -11.61 7.12
C VAL A 278 -12.95 -10.10 6.96
N GLN A 279 -11.85 -9.43 6.66
CA GLN A 279 -11.90 -8.05 6.17
C GLN A 279 -11.39 -8.00 4.73
N THR A 280 -11.95 -7.09 3.94
CA THR A 280 -11.58 -6.86 2.55
C THR A 280 -11.38 -5.37 2.28
N SER A 281 -10.49 -5.05 1.35
CA SER A 281 -10.22 -3.68 0.89
C SER A 281 -9.74 -3.72 -0.54
N ASP A 282 -9.93 -2.65 -1.31
CA ASP A 282 -9.07 -2.41 -2.45
C ASP A 282 -7.62 -2.41 -1.95
N TRP A 283 -6.71 -2.93 -2.74
CA TRP A 283 -5.30 -2.97 -2.38
C TRP A 283 -4.57 -1.82 -3.08
N ASN A 284 -3.77 -1.08 -2.34
CA ASN A 284 -2.92 -0.02 -2.92
C ASN A 284 -1.76 -0.64 -3.72
N CYS A 285 -2.13 -1.46 -4.69
CA CYS A 285 -1.25 -2.14 -5.62
C CYS A 285 -1.89 -2.13 -7.01
N GLY A 286 -1.40 -1.27 -7.88
CA GLY A 286 -1.73 -1.28 -9.30
C GLY A 286 -1.03 -2.45 -10.00
N ASN A 287 -1.72 -3.12 -10.89
CA ASN A 287 -1.17 -4.20 -11.70
C ASN A 287 -0.95 -3.68 -13.12
N LEU A 288 0.26 -3.76 -13.60
CA LEU A 288 0.74 -3.12 -14.81
C LEU A 288 1.18 -4.14 -15.85
N VAL A 289 1.11 -3.73 -17.10
CA VAL A 289 1.80 -4.41 -18.20
C VAL A 289 2.78 -3.42 -18.79
N THR A 290 4.05 -3.79 -18.78
CA THR A 290 5.14 -2.93 -19.24
C THR A 290 5.79 -3.50 -20.51
N PRO A 291 5.48 -2.94 -21.70
CA PRO A 291 6.22 -3.24 -22.92
C PRO A 291 7.64 -2.66 -22.86
N ASN A 292 8.62 -3.36 -23.38
CA ASN A 292 9.99 -2.88 -23.48
C ASN A 292 10.17 -2.03 -24.74
N HIS A 293 10.16 -0.71 -24.60
CA HIS A 293 10.26 0.23 -25.74
C HIS A 293 11.61 0.17 -26.49
N LYS A 294 12.63 -0.46 -25.93
CA LYS A 294 13.92 -0.68 -26.61
C LYS A 294 13.93 -1.92 -27.48
N ARG A 295 12.83 -2.68 -27.51
CA ARG A 295 12.68 -3.89 -28.31
C ARG A 295 11.61 -3.73 -29.37
N LYS A 296 11.95 -4.03 -30.64
CA LYS A 296 10.96 -4.04 -31.72
C LYS A 296 10.01 -5.23 -31.60
N PRO A 297 8.73 -5.04 -31.90
CA PRO A 297 8.07 -3.81 -32.39
C PRO A 297 7.43 -2.95 -31.28
N PHE A 298 7.82 -3.12 -30.02
CA PHE A 298 7.23 -2.40 -28.87
C PHE A 298 7.71 -0.94 -28.76
N ASP A 299 8.66 -0.51 -29.57
CA ASP A 299 9.02 0.89 -29.81
C ASP A 299 7.91 1.66 -30.57
N ASP A 300 7.05 0.96 -31.29
CA ASP A 300 5.92 1.55 -32.02
C ASP A 300 4.69 1.72 -31.11
N VAL A 301 4.22 2.95 -30.95
CA VAL A 301 3.05 3.27 -30.15
C VAL A 301 1.77 2.54 -30.63
N ARG A 302 1.64 2.27 -31.92
CA ARG A 302 0.48 1.56 -32.48
C ARG A 302 0.41 0.13 -31.96
N VAL A 303 1.56 -0.54 -31.81
CA VAL A 303 1.63 -1.89 -31.23
C VAL A 303 1.24 -1.85 -29.76
N ARG A 304 1.78 -0.93 -28.97
CA ARG A 304 1.46 -0.80 -27.56
C ARG A 304 -0.02 -0.47 -27.34
N ARG A 305 -0.57 0.48 -28.11
CA ARG A 305 -2.00 0.78 -28.08
C ARG A 305 -2.87 -0.43 -28.44
N ALA A 306 -2.48 -1.23 -29.43
CA ALA A 306 -3.18 -2.44 -29.79
C ALA A 306 -3.21 -3.47 -28.65
N LEU A 307 -2.12 -3.60 -27.91
CA LEU A 307 -2.07 -4.44 -26.70
C LEU A 307 -3.09 -3.97 -25.65
N ALA A 308 -3.20 -2.65 -25.42
CA ALA A 308 -4.17 -2.08 -24.48
C ALA A 308 -5.62 -2.32 -24.94
N LEU A 309 -5.92 -1.99 -26.20
CA LEU A 309 -7.26 -2.11 -26.80
C LEU A 309 -7.79 -3.56 -26.87
N ALA A 310 -6.93 -4.56 -26.81
CA ALA A 310 -7.33 -5.96 -26.80
C ALA A 310 -7.99 -6.39 -25.47
N ILE A 311 -7.66 -5.72 -24.37
CA ILE A 311 -8.03 -6.10 -23.01
C ILE A 311 -9.47 -5.73 -22.71
N ASP A 312 -10.31 -6.72 -22.37
CA ASP A 312 -11.68 -6.51 -21.89
C ASP A 312 -11.68 -6.26 -20.37
N SER A 313 -11.37 -5.02 -19.98
CA SER A 313 -11.31 -4.68 -18.56
C SER A 313 -12.65 -4.80 -17.84
N TRP A 314 -13.78 -4.46 -18.50
CA TRP A 314 -15.08 -4.36 -17.83
C TRP A 314 -15.76 -5.72 -17.61
N HIS A 315 -15.61 -6.68 -18.54
CA HIS A 315 -16.21 -8.01 -18.41
C HIS A 315 -15.20 -9.07 -17.95
N GLY A 316 -13.92 -8.90 -18.30
CA GLY A 316 -12.85 -9.82 -17.92
C GLY A 316 -12.46 -9.71 -16.45
N ALA A 317 -12.37 -8.49 -15.89
CA ALA A 317 -12.00 -8.29 -14.50
C ALA A 317 -12.91 -9.02 -13.48
N PRO A 318 -14.26 -8.97 -13.57
CA PRO A 318 -15.12 -9.73 -12.66
C PRO A 318 -14.95 -11.25 -12.74
N ALA A 319 -14.58 -11.78 -13.90
CA ALA A 319 -14.28 -13.20 -14.05
C ALA A 319 -12.94 -13.56 -13.38
N LEU A 320 -11.91 -12.75 -13.60
CA LEU A 320 -10.59 -12.90 -13.02
C LEU A 320 -10.63 -12.75 -11.49
N ALA A 321 -11.43 -11.83 -10.97
CA ALA A 321 -11.60 -11.58 -9.53
C ALA A 321 -12.13 -12.79 -8.74
N LYS A 322 -12.74 -13.77 -9.41
CA LYS A 322 -13.19 -15.01 -8.76
C LYS A 322 -12.05 -15.95 -8.38
N ILE A 323 -10.91 -15.84 -9.06
CA ILE A 323 -9.79 -16.77 -8.92
C ILE A 323 -8.47 -16.08 -8.53
N ALA A 324 -8.37 -14.78 -8.71
CA ALA A 324 -7.17 -13.98 -8.44
C ALA A 324 -7.46 -12.84 -7.45
N THR A 325 -6.41 -12.35 -6.80
CA THR A 325 -6.47 -11.22 -5.87
C THR A 325 -6.48 -9.88 -6.62
N VAL A 326 -7.37 -9.73 -7.59
CA VAL A 326 -7.62 -8.49 -8.33
C VAL A 326 -9.13 -8.22 -8.37
N HIS A 327 -9.54 -6.96 -8.48
CA HIS A 327 -10.96 -6.66 -8.45
C HIS A 327 -11.33 -5.40 -9.25
N THR A 328 -10.74 -4.26 -8.93
CA THR A 328 -11.23 -2.96 -9.35
C THR A 328 -10.58 -2.50 -10.65
N VAL A 329 -11.40 -2.13 -11.63
CA VAL A 329 -10.96 -1.48 -12.88
C VAL A 329 -10.76 0.00 -12.58
N ALA A 330 -9.51 0.47 -12.66
CA ALA A 330 -9.15 1.86 -12.45
C ALA A 330 -7.96 2.27 -13.32
N GLY A 331 -7.69 3.56 -13.39
CA GLY A 331 -6.52 4.12 -14.05
C GLY A 331 -5.27 4.06 -13.17
N ILE A 332 -4.39 5.07 -13.33
CA ILE A 332 -3.09 5.14 -12.65
C ILE A 332 -3.26 5.35 -11.14
N VAL A 333 -4.19 6.21 -10.74
CA VAL A 333 -4.38 6.61 -9.35
C VAL A 333 -5.25 5.60 -8.62
N PHE A 334 -4.89 5.31 -7.36
CA PHE A 334 -5.64 4.43 -6.46
C PHE A 334 -7.15 4.68 -6.52
N PRO A 335 -8.00 3.67 -6.77
CA PRO A 335 -9.43 3.84 -7.06
C PRO A 335 -10.24 4.48 -5.91
N GLY A 336 -9.77 4.39 -4.66
CA GLY A 336 -10.37 5.05 -3.50
C GLY A 336 -10.01 6.53 -3.33
N SER A 337 -9.12 7.07 -4.18
CA SER A 337 -8.70 8.47 -4.09
C SER A 337 -9.72 9.41 -4.75
N PRO A 338 -9.98 10.60 -4.16
CA PRO A 338 -10.76 11.65 -4.82
C PRO A 338 -10.14 12.15 -6.14
N LEU A 339 -8.84 11.94 -6.34
CA LEU A 339 -8.11 12.28 -7.57
C LEU A 339 -8.22 11.19 -8.66
N ALA A 340 -8.80 10.03 -8.37
CA ALA A 340 -8.95 8.95 -9.34
C ALA A 340 -9.90 9.31 -10.48
N ALA A 341 -9.71 8.66 -11.64
CA ALA A 341 -10.61 8.77 -12.77
C ALA A 341 -11.98 8.14 -12.48
N SER A 342 -13.04 8.78 -12.95
CA SER A 342 -14.34 8.15 -12.99
C SER A 342 -14.40 7.05 -14.08
N LYS A 343 -15.42 6.20 -14.01
CA LYS A 343 -15.66 5.18 -15.05
C LYS A 343 -15.80 5.82 -16.44
N GLU A 344 -16.53 6.92 -16.54
CA GLU A 344 -16.79 7.64 -17.78
C GLU A 344 -15.52 8.26 -18.37
N GLU A 345 -14.65 8.78 -17.51
CA GLU A 345 -13.32 9.29 -17.91
C GLU A 345 -12.44 8.16 -18.43
N LEU A 346 -12.38 7.02 -17.72
CA LEU A 346 -11.62 5.85 -18.16
C LEU A 346 -12.11 5.31 -19.50
N GLN A 347 -13.43 5.27 -19.73
CA GLN A 347 -14.02 4.74 -20.98
C GLN A 347 -13.61 5.53 -22.24
N GLN A 348 -12.93 6.66 -22.09
CA GLN A 348 -12.34 7.41 -23.20
C GLN A 348 -10.91 6.94 -23.56
N LEU A 349 -10.30 6.08 -22.76
CA LEU A 349 -8.92 5.66 -22.90
C LEU A 349 -8.80 4.26 -23.51
N ALA A 350 -7.73 4.01 -24.25
CA ALA A 350 -7.41 2.67 -24.77
C ALA A 350 -7.27 1.65 -23.62
N GLY A 351 -7.88 0.47 -23.79
CA GLY A 351 -7.94 -0.57 -22.75
C GLY A 351 -9.17 -0.47 -21.85
N PHE A 352 -9.97 0.60 -21.98
CA PHE A 352 -11.16 0.82 -21.14
C PHE A 352 -12.43 1.10 -21.95
N TRP A 353 -12.40 0.97 -23.26
CA TRP A 353 -13.59 1.21 -24.08
C TRP A 353 -14.73 0.28 -23.69
N PRO A 354 -15.98 0.80 -23.64
CA PRO A 354 -17.15 0.00 -23.22
C PRO A 354 -17.53 -1.08 -24.23
N ASP A 355 -17.23 -0.86 -25.53
CA ASP A 355 -17.47 -1.81 -26.62
C ASP A 355 -16.17 -2.52 -26.98
N ILE A 356 -15.97 -3.71 -26.42
CA ILE A 356 -14.77 -4.51 -26.66
C ILE A 356 -14.67 -4.98 -28.12
N GLY A 357 -15.78 -5.13 -28.83
CA GLY A 357 -15.79 -5.47 -30.26
C GLY A 357 -15.09 -4.40 -31.08
N LYS A 358 -15.52 -3.15 -30.94
CA LYS A 358 -14.88 -1.98 -31.58
C LYS A 358 -13.45 -1.78 -31.13
N SER A 359 -13.17 -1.97 -29.85
CA SER A 359 -11.83 -1.87 -29.30
C SER A 359 -10.86 -2.85 -29.98
N ARG A 360 -11.26 -4.11 -30.13
CA ARG A 360 -10.44 -5.13 -30.80
C ARG A 360 -10.36 -4.95 -32.32
N GLU A 361 -11.36 -4.37 -32.96
CA GLU A 361 -11.27 -3.97 -34.37
C GLU A 361 -10.20 -2.91 -34.58
N GLU A 362 -10.17 -1.88 -33.74
CA GLU A 362 -9.16 -0.85 -33.76
C GLU A 362 -7.76 -1.43 -33.44
N ALA A 363 -7.65 -2.35 -32.48
CA ALA A 363 -6.40 -3.04 -32.20
C ALA A 363 -5.84 -3.76 -33.42
N ARG A 364 -6.69 -4.51 -34.15
CA ARG A 364 -6.27 -5.19 -35.39
C ARG A 364 -5.87 -4.20 -36.49
N ARG A 365 -6.59 -3.08 -36.62
CA ARG A 365 -6.25 -2.02 -37.57
C ARG A 365 -4.86 -1.45 -37.29
N LEU A 366 -4.55 -1.14 -36.03
CA LEU A 366 -3.24 -0.62 -35.60
C LEU A 366 -2.12 -1.63 -35.84
N LEU A 367 -2.33 -2.91 -35.53
CA LEU A 367 -1.36 -3.97 -35.81
C LEU A 367 -1.06 -4.09 -37.30
N LYS A 368 -2.08 -4.01 -38.15
CA LYS A 368 -1.90 -4.03 -39.63
C LYS A 368 -1.09 -2.84 -40.10
N GLU A 369 -1.38 -1.64 -39.63
CA GLU A 369 -0.62 -0.42 -39.98
C GLU A 369 0.83 -0.44 -39.49
N ALA A 370 1.09 -1.14 -38.39
CA ALA A 370 2.43 -1.35 -37.84
C ALA A 370 3.16 -2.55 -38.46
N ASN A 371 2.56 -3.28 -39.41
CA ASN A 371 3.05 -4.55 -39.97
C ASN A 371 3.37 -5.59 -38.86
N ALA A 372 2.53 -5.64 -37.83
CA ALA A 372 2.70 -6.50 -36.65
C ALA A 372 1.57 -7.54 -36.49
N GLU A 373 0.81 -7.83 -37.56
CA GLU A 373 -0.22 -8.88 -37.56
C GLU A 373 0.40 -10.24 -37.25
N GLY A 374 -0.22 -10.99 -36.33
CA GLY A 374 0.26 -12.31 -35.93
C GLY A 374 1.58 -12.28 -35.16
N LEU A 375 1.96 -11.14 -34.58
CA LEU A 375 3.18 -10.96 -33.78
C LEU A 375 3.30 -12.07 -32.72
N LYS A 376 4.52 -12.61 -32.61
CA LYS A 376 4.91 -13.58 -31.58
C LYS A 376 5.84 -12.91 -30.61
N PHE A 377 5.56 -13.03 -29.31
CA PHE A 377 6.41 -12.49 -28.26
C PHE A 377 6.25 -13.24 -26.94
N GLU A 378 7.09 -12.92 -25.97
CA GLU A 378 7.11 -13.51 -24.65
C GLU A 378 6.56 -12.54 -23.61
N LEU A 379 5.58 -12.98 -22.83
CA LEU A 379 5.14 -12.30 -21.61
C LEU A 379 5.93 -12.82 -20.43
N MET A 380 6.84 -12.01 -19.91
CA MET A 380 7.59 -12.35 -18.71
C MET A 380 6.74 -12.13 -17.46
N ASN A 381 6.83 -13.07 -16.53
CA ASN A 381 6.05 -13.02 -15.30
C ASN A 381 6.84 -13.58 -14.11
N ARG A 382 6.48 -13.12 -12.92
CA ARG A 382 7.06 -13.58 -11.66
C ARG A 382 6.45 -14.93 -11.25
N ASN A 383 7.28 -15.84 -10.71
CA ASN A 383 6.81 -17.13 -10.19
C ASN A 383 6.10 -16.97 -8.83
N VAL A 384 5.03 -16.19 -8.85
CA VAL A 384 4.09 -15.98 -7.73
C VAL A 384 2.69 -16.14 -8.30
N ASP A 385 1.89 -17.03 -7.74
CA ASP A 385 0.58 -17.36 -8.28
C ASP A 385 -0.35 -16.14 -8.26
N GLN A 386 -0.44 -15.46 -7.12
CA GLN A 386 -1.37 -14.35 -6.91
C GLN A 386 -0.67 -12.98 -6.93
N PRO A 387 -1.16 -12.08 -7.79
CA PRO A 387 -2.09 -12.30 -8.90
C PRO A 387 -1.38 -12.66 -10.23
N TYR A 388 -0.05 -12.67 -10.26
CA TYR A 388 0.80 -12.60 -11.45
C TYR A 388 0.49 -13.64 -12.52
N LYS A 389 0.50 -14.94 -12.15
CA LYS A 389 0.27 -16.01 -13.13
C LYS A 389 -1.13 -15.96 -13.73
N TYR A 390 -2.14 -15.67 -12.91
CA TYR A 390 -3.53 -15.58 -13.39
C TYR A 390 -3.73 -14.40 -14.33
N VAL A 391 -3.17 -13.24 -13.98
CA VAL A 391 -3.20 -12.06 -14.85
C VAL A 391 -2.47 -12.34 -16.16
N GLY A 392 -1.28 -12.96 -16.11
CA GLY A 392 -0.53 -13.33 -17.33
C GLY A 392 -1.31 -14.27 -18.24
N THR A 393 -1.95 -15.29 -17.68
CA THR A 393 -2.77 -16.24 -18.44
C THR A 393 -3.98 -15.53 -19.08
N TRP A 394 -4.65 -14.66 -18.34
CA TRP A 394 -5.75 -13.86 -18.85
C TRP A 394 -5.32 -12.93 -19.99
N LEU A 395 -4.21 -12.22 -19.86
CA LEU A 395 -3.69 -11.35 -20.92
C LEU A 395 -3.36 -12.11 -22.21
N ILE A 396 -2.79 -13.30 -22.10
CA ILE A 396 -2.50 -14.17 -23.26
C ILE A 396 -3.80 -14.52 -23.99
N ASP A 397 -4.85 -14.85 -23.26
CA ASP A 397 -6.18 -15.12 -23.85
C ASP A 397 -6.74 -13.87 -24.53
N GLU A 398 -6.69 -12.69 -23.88
CA GLU A 398 -7.15 -11.42 -24.44
C GLU A 398 -6.44 -11.06 -25.76
N TRP A 399 -5.11 -11.18 -25.80
CA TRP A 399 -4.31 -10.90 -26.98
C TRP A 399 -4.47 -11.94 -28.10
N SER A 400 -4.80 -13.18 -27.75
CA SER A 400 -5.10 -14.21 -28.75
C SER A 400 -6.33 -13.84 -29.62
N LYS A 401 -7.29 -13.09 -29.04
CA LYS A 401 -8.53 -12.65 -29.70
C LYS A 401 -8.30 -11.60 -30.80
N ILE A 402 -7.11 -11.00 -30.82
CA ILE A 402 -6.67 -10.10 -31.91
C ILE A 402 -5.58 -10.73 -32.79
N GLY A 403 -5.34 -12.03 -32.66
CA GLY A 403 -4.44 -12.81 -33.51
C GLY A 403 -2.99 -12.85 -33.06
N LEU A 404 -2.65 -12.33 -31.87
CA LEU A 404 -1.28 -12.40 -31.34
C LEU A 404 -0.96 -13.79 -30.77
N LYS A 405 0.32 -14.16 -30.78
CA LYS A 405 0.82 -15.47 -30.32
C LYS A 405 1.80 -15.25 -29.16
N VAL A 406 1.30 -15.33 -27.95
CA VAL A 406 2.05 -14.99 -26.75
C VAL A 406 2.37 -16.25 -25.94
N THR A 407 3.62 -16.38 -25.50
CA THR A 407 4.08 -17.42 -24.58
C THR A 407 4.42 -16.80 -23.22
N GLN A 408 4.15 -17.50 -22.13
CA GLN A 408 4.48 -17.00 -20.80
C GLN A 408 5.84 -17.56 -20.33
N ARG A 409 6.77 -16.65 -19.97
CA ARG A 409 8.01 -16.99 -19.27
C ARG A 409 7.87 -16.65 -17.80
N VAL A 410 7.92 -17.68 -16.95
CA VAL A 410 7.78 -17.51 -15.50
C VAL A 410 9.14 -17.64 -14.83
N LEU A 411 9.59 -16.61 -14.10
CA LEU A 411 10.88 -16.56 -13.43
C LEU A 411 10.75 -16.48 -11.91
N PRO A 412 11.66 -17.13 -11.15
CA PRO A 412 11.80 -16.88 -9.71
C PRO A 412 12.05 -15.40 -9.44
N THR A 413 11.73 -14.93 -8.22
CA THR A 413 11.75 -13.51 -7.87
C THR A 413 13.09 -12.82 -8.18
N GLY A 414 14.23 -13.38 -7.79
CA GLY A 414 15.54 -12.79 -8.06
C GLY A 414 15.84 -12.64 -9.56
N PRO A 415 15.81 -13.73 -10.34
CA PRO A 415 15.96 -13.68 -11.81
C PRO A 415 14.93 -12.79 -12.52
N PHE A 416 13.71 -12.66 -11.99
CA PHE A 416 12.70 -11.76 -12.55
C PHE A 416 13.13 -10.29 -12.46
N PHE A 417 13.53 -9.83 -11.27
CA PHE A 417 14.00 -8.45 -11.09
C PHE A 417 15.31 -8.19 -11.80
N ASP A 418 16.18 -9.19 -11.93
CA ASP A 418 17.40 -9.08 -12.72
C ASP A 418 17.07 -8.87 -14.19
N ALA A 419 16.15 -9.64 -14.75
CA ALA A 419 15.68 -9.47 -16.12
C ALA A 419 15.02 -8.09 -16.36
N LEU A 420 14.28 -7.56 -15.39
CA LEU A 420 13.70 -6.21 -15.45
C LEU A 420 14.80 -5.14 -15.54
N ARG A 421 15.77 -5.16 -14.62
CA ARG A 421 16.88 -4.19 -14.59
C ARG A 421 17.73 -4.19 -15.86
N HIS A 422 17.95 -5.37 -16.46
CA HIS A 422 18.73 -5.51 -17.70
C HIS A 422 17.90 -5.41 -18.99
N GLY A 423 16.57 -5.19 -18.90
CA GLY A 423 15.69 -5.08 -20.06
C GLY A 423 15.65 -6.35 -20.92
N THR A 424 15.82 -7.55 -20.32
CA THR A 424 15.84 -8.83 -21.03
C THR A 424 14.46 -9.47 -21.12
N PHE A 425 13.45 -8.69 -21.53
CA PHE A 425 12.06 -9.09 -21.73
C PHE A 425 11.43 -8.35 -22.91
N ASP A 426 10.37 -8.89 -23.50
CA ASP A 426 9.56 -8.25 -24.52
C ASP A 426 8.44 -7.41 -23.88
N VAL A 427 7.58 -8.07 -23.12
CA VAL A 427 6.51 -7.49 -22.32
C VAL A 427 6.53 -8.16 -20.95
N THR A 428 6.26 -7.43 -19.87
CA THR A 428 6.22 -8.01 -18.53
C THR A 428 4.95 -7.63 -17.78
N VAL A 429 4.48 -8.52 -16.89
CA VAL A 429 3.54 -8.15 -15.83
C VAL A 429 4.33 -7.52 -14.70
N ASP A 430 4.03 -6.28 -14.40
CA ASP A 430 4.69 -5.46 -13.39
C ASP A 430 3.66 -4.96 -12.35
N PHE A 431 4.08 -4.21 -11.37
CA PHE A 431 3.21 -3.71 -10.32
C PHE A 431 3.70 -2.36 -9.79
N ASN A 432 2.76 -1.64 -9.16
CA ASN A 432 3.05 -0.47 -8.35
C ASN A 432 2.33 -0.63 -7.01
N CYS A 433 3.08 -0.86 -5.93
CA CYS A 433 2.54 -1.02 -4.58
C CYS A 433 3.16 0.03 -3.66
N GLU A 434 2.34 0.99 -3.24
CA GLU A 434 2.82 2.09 -2.41
C GLU A 434 2.61 1.82 -0.91
N GLY A 435 3.50 2.39 -0.10
CA GLY A 435 3.49 2.28 1.36
C GLY A 435 2.26 2.89 1.99
N VAL A 436 1.79 4.01 1.44
CA VAL A 436 0.54 4.70 1.81
C VAL A 436 -0.24 5.05 0.56
N VAL A 437 -1.52 5.36 0.72
CA VAL A 437 -2.31 5.91 -0.39
C VAL A 437 -1.84 7.34 -0.65
N ASN A 438 -1.07 7.51 -1.70
CA ASN A 438 -0.55 8.81 -2.15
C ASN A 438 -0.66 8.90 -3.68
N PRO A 439 -1.70 9.56 -4.21
CA PRO A 439 -1.97 9.62 -5.65
C PRO A 439 -0.81 10.17 -6.48
N LEU A 440 0.00 11.05 -5.92
CA LEU A 440 1.13 11.64 -6.63
C LEU A 440 2.32 10.68 -6.72
N MET A 441 2.40 9.70 -5.81
CA MET A 441 3.37 8.61 -5.89
C MET A 441 2.92 7.53 -6.88
N ASP A 442 1.62 7.24 -6.96
CA ASP A 442 1.08 6.32 -7.98
C ASP A 442 1.53 6.73 -9.40
N ILE A 443 1.58 8.04 -9.66
CA ILE A 443 2.04 8.62 -10.93
C ILE A 443 3.55 8.39 -11.15
N GLY A 444 4.35 8.39 -10.09
CA GLY A 444 5.82 8.29 -10.16
C GLY A 444 6.31 7.06 -10.94
N LYS A 445 5.64 5.93 -10.79
CA LYS A 445 5.95 4.67 -11.47
C LYS A 445 5.98 4.78 -13.00
N PHE A 446 5.25 5.73 -13.56
CA PHE A 446 5.11 5.91 -15.01
C PHE A 446 6.19 6.86 -15.58
N LEU A 447 6.96 7.53 -14.74
CA LEU A 447 8.01 8.44 -15.18
C LEU A 447 9.20 7.69 -15.79
N PRO A 448 9.96 8.32 -16.69
CA PRO A 448 11.17 7.71 -17.25
C PRO A 448 12.13 7.18 -16.18
N HIS A 449 12.89 6.15 -16.54
CA HIS A 449 13.86 5.52 -15.63
C HIS A 449 14.89 6.51 -15.03
N SER A 450 15.23 7.57 -15.77
CA SER A 450 16.10 8.66 -15.30
C SER A 450 15.51 9.44 -14.12
N VAL A 451 14.19 9.37 -13.91
CA VAL A 451 13.46 10.03 -12.80
C VAL A 451 12.99 9.02 -11.78
N PHE A 452 12.50 7.87 -12.24
CA PHE A 452 12.01 6.78 -11.38
C PHE A 452 12.66 5.45 -11.76
N ALA A 453 13.63 5.03 -10.96
CA ALA A 453 14.50 3.89 -11.25
C ALA A 453 13.77 2.54 -11.43
N GLU A 454 12.56 2.40 -10.88
CA GLU A 454 11.73 1.20 -11.01
C GLU A 454 10.83 1.20 -12.26
N ASN A 455 10.95 2.19 -13.13
CA ASN A 455 10.34 2.13 -14.46
C ASN A 455 11.23 1.31 -15.39
N TYR A 456 10.77 0.14 -15.77
CA TYR A 456 11.48 -0.82 -16.62
C TYR A 456 11.11 -0.72 -18.12
N GLY A 457 10.18 0.17 -18.49
CA GLY A 457 9.70 0.34 -19.87
C GLY A 457 10.77 0.81 -20.86
N GLY A 458 11.83 1.45 -20.38
CA GLY A 458 12.98 1.85 -21.20
C GLY A 458 12.72 3.05 -22.10
N TYR A 459 11.63 3.77 -21.90
CA TYR A 459 11.35 5.04 -22.60
C TYR A 459 11.94 6.23 -21.84
N ASP A 460 12.07 7.35 -22.57
CA ASP A 460 12.50 8.64 -22.06
C ASP A 460 11.59 9.72 -22.65
N ASP A 461 10.75 10.34 -21.83
CA ASP A 461 9.71 11.27 -22.26
C ASP A 461 9.69 12.53 -21.37
N GLN A 462 10.35 13.60 -21.87
CA GLN A 462 10.45 14.86 -21.14
C GLN A 462 9.08 15.55 -20.93
N LYS A 463 8.11 15.33 -21.83
CA LYS A 463 6.76 15.89 -21.65
C LYS A 463 6.07 15.29 -20.45
N GLU A 464 6.24 14.00 -20.23
CA GLU A 464 5.70 13.28 -19.07
C GLU A 464 6.30 13.81 -17.76
N VAL A 465 7.63 14.02 -17.73
CA VAL A 465 8.32 14.62 -16.59
C VAL A 465 7.80 16.04 -16.30
N ASN A 466 7.62 16.85 -17.34
CA ASN A 466 7.11 18.21 -17.18
C ASN A 466 5.66 18.25 -16.66
N LEU A 467 4.80 17.36 -17.12
CA LEU A 467 3.43 17.21 -16.61
C LEU A 467 3.45 16.80 -15.14
N TYR A 468 4.27 15.85 -14.76
CA TYR A 468 4.40 15.42 -13.37
C TYR A 468 4.91 16.55 -12.46
N GLN A 469 5.93 17.27 -12.88
CA GLN A 469 6.43 18.43 -12.12
C GLN A 469 5.33 19.47 -11.90
N ALA A 470 4.56 19.78 -12.94
CA ALA A 470 3.44 20.70 -12.83
C ALA A 470 2.35 20.20 -11.85
N ILE A 471 2.04 18.88 -11.86
CA ILE A 471 1.10 18.27 -10.91
C ILE A 471 1.61 18.39 -9.46
N LEU A 472 2.91 18.18 -9.23
CA LEU A 472 3.50 18.28 -7.89
C LEU A 472 3.41 19.70 -7.30
N HIS A 473 3.51 20.71 -8.14
CA HIS A 473 3.46 22.13 -7.74
C HIS A 473 2.02 22.67 -7.62
N GLU A 474 1.01 21.95 -8.14
CA GLU A 474 -0.38 22.42 -8.09
C GLU A 474 -1.02 22.07 -6.74
N THR A 475 -1.57 23.07 -6.07
CA THR A 475 -2.23 22.93 -4.76
C THR A 475 -3.75 23.08 -4.82
N ASP A 476 -4.29 23.59 -5.92
CA ASP A 476 -5.73 23.59 -6.14
C ASP A 476 -6.20 22.20 -6.58
N PHE A 477 -7.10 21.63 -5.81
CA PHE A 477 -7.56 20.25 -6.02
C PHE A 477 -8.17 20.01 -7.40
N ALA A 478 -9.00 20.94 -7.90
CA ALA A 478 -9.70 20.76 -9.17
C ALA A 478 -8.72 20.83 -10.35
N ARG A 479 -7.76 21.78 -10.30
CA ARG A 479 -6.71 21.89 -11.31
C ARG A 479 -5.76 20.70 -11.26
N GLN A 480 -5.33 20.29 -10.07
CA GLN A 480 -4.46 19.11 -9.90
C GLN A 480 -5.14 17.87 -10.48
N ARG A 481 -6.43 17.64 -10.17
CA ARG A 481 -7.19 16.51 -10.72
C ARG A 481 -7.26 16.56 -12.25
N ALA A 482 -7.49 17.73 -12.84
CA ALA A 482 -7.53 17.90 -14.29
C ALA A 482 -6.17 17.57 -14.95
N MET A 483 -5.08 18.04 -14.34
CA MET A 483 -3.72 17.74 -14.81
C MET A 483 -3.38 16.25 -14.70
N ILE A 484 -3.83 15.57 -13.64
CA ILE A 484 -3.68 14.12 -13.50
C ILE A 484 -4.45 13.38 -14.61
N ARG A 485 -5.66 13.84 -15.00
CA ARG A 485 -6.40 13.26 -16.15
C ARG A 485 -5.65 13.45 -17.47
N GLU A 486 -5.01 14.61 -17.66
CA GLU A 486 -4.16 14.85 -18.84
C GLU A 486 -2.96 13.89 -18.86
N PHE A 487 -2.26 13.75 -17.74
CA PHE A 487 -1.15 12.82 -17.58
C PHE A 487 -1.58 11.38 -17.87
N GLU A 488 -2.65 10.91 -17.26
CA GLU A 488 -3.18 9.56 -17.43
C GLU A 488 -3.55 9.26 -18.89
N LYS A 489 -4.25 10.19 -19.56
CA LYS A 489 -4.55 10.08 -20.99
C LYS A 489 -3.28 10.02 -21.83
N TYR A 490 -2.29 10.85 -21.51
CA TYR A 490 -1.03 10.88 -22.25
C TYR A 490 -0.31 9.54 -22.15
N VAL A 491 -0.14 9.03 -20.94
CA VAL A 491 0.62 7.81 -20.65
C VAL A 491 -0.10 6.55 -21.10
N LEU A 492 -1.40 6.40 -20.81
CA LEU A 492 -2.15 5.16 -21.06
C LEU A 492 -2.73 5.07 -22.49
N ASP A 493 -3.07 6.21 -23.11
CA ASP A 493 -3.73 6.22 -24.40
C ASP A 493 -2.86 6.81 -25.52
N THR A 494 -2.35 8.06 -25.35
CA THR A 494 -1.62 8.73 -26.43
C THR A 494 -0.30 8.03 -26.74
N GLN A 495 0.47 7.68 -25.74
CA GLN A 495 1.75 7.01 -25.86
C GLN A 495 1.68 5.51 -25.56
N ALA A 496 0.67 5.08 -24.80
CA ALA A 496 0.53 3.70 -24.32
C ALA A 496 1.88 3.18 -23.76
N HIS A 497 2.51 3.97 -22.90
CA HIS A 497 3.81 3.64 -22.33
C HIS A 497 3.73 2.36 -21.49
N MET A 498 2.68 2.25 -20.69
CA MET A 498 2.28 1.08 -19.91
C MET A 498 0.78 0.86 -20.04
N LEU A 499 0.32 -0.33 -19.70
CA LEU A 499 -1.09 -0.69 -19.70
C LEU A 499 -1.53 -1.00 -18.28
N MET A 500 -2.74 -0.59 -17.92
CA MET A 500 -3.34 -0.98 -16.65
C MET A 500 -4.11 -2.30 -16.80
N THR A 501 -4.10 -3.08 -15.75
CA THR A 501 -4.99 -4.22 -15.52
C THR A 501 -5.71 -4.03 -14.19
N PRO A 502 -6.69 -4.86 -13.80
CA PRO A 502 -7.43 -4.63 -12.56
C PRO A 502 -6.50 -4.49 -11.35
N TRP A 503 -6.77 -3.50 -10.52
CA TRP A 503 -6.10 -3.29 -9.24
C TRP A 503 -6.29 -4.49 -8.32
N TRP A 504 -5.34 -4.68 -7.43
CA TRP A 504 -5.38 -5.81 -6.51
C TRP A 504 -6.51 -5.65 -5.49
N ASN A 505 -6.97 -6.81 -4.98
CA ASN A 505 -7.95 -6.90 -3.93
C ASN A 505 -7.33 -7.60 -2.72
N ARG A 506 -7.42 -6.97 -1.57
CA ARG A 506 -6.89 -7.48 -0.31
C ARG A 506 -7.99 -8.18 0.47
N ILE A 507 -7.78 -9.45 0.78
CA ILE A 507 -8.71 -10.30 1.52
C ILE A 507 -7.93 -10.93 2.66
N VAL A 508 -8.29 -10.59 3.90
CA VAL A 508 -7.59 -11.06 5.10
C VAL A 508 -8.56 -11.84 5.99
N PRO A 509 -8.58 -13.18 5.90
CA PRO A 509 -9.18 -14.03 6.91
C PRO A 509 -8.29 -14.08 8.15
N TYR A 510 -8.90 -13.97 9.33
CA TYR A 510 -8.18 -14.02 10.61
C TYR A 510 -9.06 -14.60 11.72
N ARG A 511 -8.45 -15.18 12.74
CA ARG A 511 -9.18 -15.77 13.88
C ARG A 511 -10.00 -14.70 14.58
N SER A 512 -11.27 -14.97 14.86
CA SER A 512 -12.25 -13.99 15.36
C SER A 512 -11.90 -13.39 16.71
N TYR A 513 -11.01 -14.02 17.47
CA TYR A 513 -10.50 -13.49 18.74
C TYR A 513 -9.45 -12.37 18.57
N VAL A 514 -8.92 -12.14 17.38
CA VAL A 514 -8.04 -10.99 17.11
C VAL A 514 -8.90 -9.75 16.97
N LYS A 515 -8.61 -8.76 17.79
CA LYS A 515 -9.35 -7.49 17.86
C LYS A 515 -8.41 -6.30 17.71
N GLY A 516 -8.98 -5.11 17.50
CA GLY A 516 -8.23 -3.85 17.40
C GLY A 516 -7.45 -3.65 16.09
N TRP A 517 -7.42 -4.64 15.20
CA TRP A 517 -6.83 -4.49 13.88
C TRP A 517 -7.88 -4.15 12.82
N LYS A 518 -7.58 -3.15 11.99
CA LYS A 518 -8.40 -2.76 10.83
C LYS A 518 -7.59 -2.88 9.56
N ILE A 519 -8.21 -3.44 8.52
CA ILE A 519 -7.59 -3.56 7.20
C ILE A 519 -7.37 -2.17 6.60
N SER A 520 -6.22 -1.99 5.94
CA SER A 520 -5.87 -0.81 5.16
C SER A 520 -5.71 -1.20 3.69
N PRO A 521 -5.89 -0.29 2.74
CA PRO A 521 -5.48 -0.50 1.35
C PRO A 521 -4.00 -0.89 1.22
N SER A 522 -3.14 -0.36 2.07
CA SER A 522 -1.73 -0.78 2.14
C SER A 522 -1.52 -1.87 3.19
N HIS A 523 -0.93 -2.98 2.78
CA HIS A 523 -0.57 -4.07 3.70
C HIS A 523 0.66 -3.76 4.55
N TYR A 524 1.27 -2.61 4.36
CA TYR A 524 2.40 -2.13 5.15
C TYR A 524 1.94 -1.33 6.39
N VAL A 525 0.74 -0.73 6.35
CA VAL A 525 0.19 0.11 7.42
C VAL A 525 -0.33 -0.73 8.58
N ASN A 526 -0.26 -0.20 9.81
CA ASN A 526 -0.74 -0.82 11.05
C ASN A 526 -0.04 -2.15 11.40
N GLN A 527 1.26 -2.24 11.11
CA GLN A 527 2.09 -3.40 11.43
C GLN A 527 2.87 -3.25 12.74
N ASP A 528 2.70 -2.15 13.46
CA ASP A 528 3.29 -1.95 14.80
C ASP A 528 2.62 -2.80 15.89
N LEU A 529 1.40 -3.30 15.64
CA LEU A 529 0.59 -4.14 16.53
C LEU A 529 0.18 -3.46 17.86
N GLY A 530 0.41 -2.16 18.02
CA GLY A 530 0.12 -1.45 19.27
C GLY A 530 -1.35 -1.52 19.69
N ASN A 531 -2.26 -1.48 18.71
CA ASN A 531 -3.73 -1.52 18.94
C ASN A 531 -4.33 -2.93 18.97
N VAL A 532 -3.52 -3.96 18.68
CA VAL A 532 -4.03 -5.34 18.59
C VAL A 532 -4.16 -5.98 19.97
N TRP A 533 -5.26 -6.71 20.19
CA TRP A 533 -5.50 -7.48 21.41
C TRP A 533 -6.24 -8.78 21.11
N LEU A 534 -6.24 -9.70 22.05
CA LEU A 534 -6.84 -11.03 21.90
C LEU A 534 -8.04 -11.16 22.85
N ASP A 535 -9.19 -11.53 22.28
CA ASP A 535 -10.43 -11.82 23.01
C ASP A 535 -10.52 -13.33 23.27
N GLN A 536 -9.65 -13.77 24.18
CA GLN A 536 -9.55 -15.16 24.62
C GLN A 536 -9.81 -15.28 26.12
#